data_a4f5f1cc048c10b865a142bc6944816b
#
_entry.id   a4f5f1cc048c10b865a142bc6944816b
#
_cell.length_a   1.000
_cell.length_b   1.000
_cell.length_c   1.000
_cell.angle_alpha   90.00
_cell.angle_beta   90.00
_cell.angle_gamma   90.00
#
_symmetry.space_group_name_H-M   'P 1'
#
loop_
_entity.id
_entity.type
_entity.pdbx_description
1 polymer ?
#
loop_
_entity_poly.entity_id
_entity_poly.type
_entity_poly.pdbx_seq_one_letter_code
_entity_poly.pdbx_strand_id
1 'polypeptide(L)'
;DAIEPVLKGVFDEFGGGRIVDQDWPQISYRDAALWYGTDKPDLRNPIKMQVVSDHFRGSGFAIFAKLLEQEGTEIRAIPAPTGGSRKFCDRMNAFAQKEGLPGMGYIFWREGESGMEAAGPLAKNIGPERTEAIREQLDLGVGDAAFFLAGEPKTCAAVAGRARNVIGGELDLTQKDRFAF
;
A
#
# COMPACT_ATOMS: atom_id res chain seq x y z
N ASP A 1 21.97 -17.27 14.05
CA ASP A 1 22.19 -15.97 14.67
C ASP A 1 21.93 -16.10 16.18
N ALA A 2 22.90 -15.66 17.03
CA ALA A 2 22.84 -15.93 18.48
C ALA A 2 21.81 -15.03 19.22
N ILE A 3 21.43 -13.92 18.64
CA ILE A 3 20.54 -12.94 19.27
C ILE A 3 19.05 -13.33 19.10
N GLU A 4 18.69 -13.92 17.98
CA GLU A 4 17.31 -14.29 17.66
C GLU A 4 16.67 -15.22 18.72
N PRO A 5 17.29 -16.34 19.14
CA PRO A 5 16.71 -17.20 20.17
C PRO A 5 16.53 -16.51 21.52
N VAL A 6 17.46 -15.60 21.88
CA VAL A 6 17.38 -14.82 23.13
C VAL A 6 16.19 -13.87 23.11
N LEU A 7 16.01 -13.13 22.01
CA LEU A 7 14.89 -12.21 21.89
C LEU A 7 13.55 -12.97 21.84
N LYS A 8 13.47 -14.07 21.09
CA LYS A 8 12.27 -14.93 21.10
C LYS A 8 11.91 -15.39 22.51
N GLY A 9 12.89 -15.91 23.26
CA GLY A 9 12.67 -16.34 24.63
C GLY A 9 12.18 -15.22 25.56
N VAL A 10 12.72 -14.01 25.43
CA VAL A 10 12.28 -12.85 26.21
C VAL A 10 10.82 -12.48 25.87
N PHE A 11 10.46 -12.45 24.62
CA PHE A 11 9.09 -12.11 24.22
C PHE A 11 8.09 -13.22 24.54
N ASP A 12 8.48 -14.49 24.44
CA ASP A 12 7.65 -15.62 24.87
C ASP A 12 7.37 -15.57 26.39
N GLU A 13 8.40 -15.27 27.20
CA GLU A 13 8.28 -15.25 28.66
C GLU A 13 7.57 -13.99 29.17
N PHE A 14 7.90 -12.81 28.61
CA PHE A 14 7.44 -11.52 29.13
C PHE A 14 6.42 -10.82 28.22
N GLY A 15 6.06 -11.39 27.08
CA GLY A 15 5.13 -10.80 26.10
C GLY A 15 3.67 -10.74 26.53
N GLY A 16 3.31 -11.29 27.69
CA GLY A 16 1.95 -11.24 28.23
C GLY A 16 0.93 -12.02 27.40
N GLY A 17 1.35 -13.15 26.79
CA GLY A 17 0.50 -14.04 26.00
C GLY A 17 0.25 -13.54 24.57
N ARG A 18 0.97 -12.51 24.11
CA ARG A 18 0.92 -12.08 22.72
C ARG A 18 1.65 -13.07 21.82
N ILE A 19 1.22 -13.13 20.57
CA ILE A 19 1.84 -13.98 19.55
C ILE A 19 3.25 -13.45 19.23
N VAL A 20 4.22 -14.35 19.25
CA VAL A 20 5.61 -14.07 18.83
C VAL A 20 5.89 -14.84 17.55
N ASP A 21 6.32 -14.12 16.50
CA ASP A 21 6.67 -14.79 15.23
C ASP A 21 7.86 -15.72 15.43
N GLN A 22 7.69 -16.98 15.01
CA GLN A 22 8.75 -17.99 15.11
C GLN A 22 9.77 -17.84 13.97
N ASP A 23 9.30 -17.45 12.78
CA ASP A 23 10.15 -17.20 11.63
C ASP A 23 10.31 -15.70 11.43
N TRP A 24 11.52 -15.20 11.64
CA TRP A 24 11.84 -13.79 11.42
C TRP A 24 12.27 -13.58 9.97
N PRO A 25 11.48 -12.85 9.16
CA PRO A 25 11.81 -12.66 7.76
C PRO A 25 13.06 -11.80 7.61
N GLN A 26 13.99 -12.26 6.78
CA GLN A 26 15.13 -11.45 6.37
C GLN A 26 14.75 -10.61 5.16
N ILE A 27 14.49 -9.34 5.37
CA ILE A 27 14.05 -8.41 4.35
C ILE A 27 15.24 -7.51 3.97
N SER A 28 15.59 -7.50 2.67
CA SER A 28 16.64 -6.59 2.20
C SER A 28 16.22 -5.13 2.39
N TYR A 29 17.19 -4.22 2.53
CA TYR A 29 16.90 -2.77 2.58
C TYR A 29 16.08 -2.31 1.36
N ARG A 30 16.41 -2.83 0.18
CA ARG A 30 15.70 -2.53 -1.07
C ARG A 30 14.24 -2.93 -1.00
N ASP A 31 13.96 -4.15 -0.54
CA ASP A 31 12.61 -4.68 -0.43
C ASP A 31 11.83 -3.97 0.69
N ALA A 32 12.46 -3.66 1.81
CA ALA A 32 11.85 -2.89 2.88
C ALA A 32 11.43 -1.49 2.41
N ALA A 33 12.30 -0.79 1.70
CA ALA A 33 11.99 0.51 1.10
C ALA A 33 10.89 0.42 0.04
N LEU A 34 10.87 -0.67 -0.76
CA LEU A 34 9.88 -0.90 -1.79
C LEU A 34 8.51 -1.23 -1.20
N TRP A 35 8.45 -2.26 -0.35
CA TRP A 35 7.18 -2.81 0.14
C TRP A 35 6.55 -1.99 1.28
N TYR A 36 7.38 -1.30 2.07
CA TYR A 36 6.93 -0.65 3.30
C TYR A 36 7.27 0.85 3.39
N GLY A 37 8.15 1.34 2.51
CA GLY A 37 8.58 2.75 2.50
C GLY A 37 9.52 3.14 3.65
N THR A 38 10.11 2.17 4.35
CA THR A 38 11.01 2.37 5.49
C THR A 38 11.93 1.16 5.66
N ASP A 39 13.09 1.37 6.27
CA ASP A 39 14.02 0.31 6.68
C ASP A 39 13.62 -0.37 8.02
N LYS A 40 12.59 0.14 8.69
CA LYS A 40 12.06 -0.38 9.97
C LYS A 40 10.55 -0.55 9.90
N PRO A 41 10.06 -1.50 9.08
CA PRO A 41 8.62 -1.67 8.87
C PRO A 41 7.94 -2.29 10.10
N ASP A 42 6.74 -1.80 10.41
CA ASP A 42 5.82 -2.53 11.27
C ASP A 42 5.19 -3.69 10.50
N LEU A 43 5.71 -4.90 10.73
CA LEU A 43 5.25 -6.11 10.04
C LEU A 43 3.89 -6.63 10.54
N ARG A 44 3.36 -6.07 11.62
CA ARG A 44 2.00 -6.36 12.09
C ARG A 44 0.93 -5.82 11.15
N ASN A 45 1.27 -4.80 10.38
CA ASN A 45 0.46 -4.30 9.26
C ASN A 45 0.77 -5.13 8.01
N PRO A 46 -0.20 -5.90 7.46
CA PRO A 46 0.05 -6.83 6.35
C PRO A 46 0.23 -6.15 4.99
N ILE A 47 -0.06 -4.86 4.88
CA ILE A 47 -0.01 -4.15 3.60
C ILE A 47 1.41 -4.17 3.04
N LYS A 48 1.57 -4.66 1.81
CA LYS A 48 2.78 -4.53 0.99
C LYS A 48 2.47 -3.69 -0.23
N MET A 49 3.25 -2.63 -0.41
CA MET A 49 3.16 -1.79 -1.60
C MET A 49 3.78 -2.48 -2.81
N GLN A 50 3.31 -2.14 -4.00
CA GLN A 50 3.82 -2.67 -5.26
C GLN A 50 4.02 -1.56 -6.29
N VAL A 51 4.99 -1.75 -7.20
CA VAL A 51 5.15 -0.88 -8.36
C VAL A 51 4.14 -1.30 -9.43
N VAL A 52 3.39 -0.33 -9.94
CA VAL A 52 2.33 -0.53 -10.93
C VAL A 52 2.48 0.39 -12.15
N SER A 53 3.70 0.89 -12.38
CA SER A 53 4.02 1.86 -13.42
C SER A 53 3.56 1.45 -14.81
N ASP A 54 3.68 0.16 -15.14
CA ASP A 54 3.36 -0.35 -16.48
C ASP A 54 1.88 -0.20 -16.84
N HIS A 55 0.99 -0.24 -15.84
CA HIS A 55 -0.45 0.00 -16.07
C HIS A 55 -0.78 1.46 -16.41
N PHE A 56 0.13 2.39 -16.13
CA PHE A 56 -0.08 3.81 -16.37
C PHE A 56 0.68 4.35 -17.58
N ARG A 57 1.67 3.63 -18.11
CA ARG A 57 2.38 4.03 -19.32
C ARG A 57 1.41 4.12 -20.53
N GLY A 58 1.40 5.28 -21.19
CA GLY A 58 0.49 5.53 -22.30
C GLY A 58 -0.99 5.44 -21.95
N SER A 59 -1.35 5.58 -20.67
CA SER A 59 -2.76 5.60 -20.24
C SER A 59 -3.41 6.96 -20.45
N GLY A 60 -4.74 6.99 -20.40
CA GLY A 60 -5.51 8.24 -20.47
C GLY A 60 -5.33 9.14 -19.23
N PHE A 61 -4.69 8.68 -18.16
CA PHE A 61 -4.36 9.55 -17.04
C PHE A 61 -3.03 10.28 -17.27
N ALA A 62 -3.14 11.39 -18.00
CA ALA A 62 -2.01 12.14 -18.54
C ALA A 62 -0.94 12.54 -17.51
N ILE A 63 -1.34 12.83 -16.26
CA ILE A 63 -0.41 13.23 -15.19
C ILE A 63 0.59 12.11 -14.91
N PHE A 64 0.13 10.88 -14.70
CA PHE A 64 1.00 9.74 -14.42
C PHE A 64 1.76 9.28 -15.67
N ALA A 65 1.06 9.26 -16.84
CA ALA A 65 1.69 8.88 -18.10
C ALA A 65 2.90 9.79 -18.42
N LYS A 66 2.72 11.11 -18.29
CA LYS A 66 3.78 12.10 -18.52
C LYS A 66 4.91 12.01 -17.49
N LEU A 67 4.58 11.76 -16.22
CA LEU A 67 5.59 11.63 -15.18
C LEU A 67 6.48 10.41 -15.41
N LEU A 68 5.92 9.32 -15.94
CA LEU A 68 6.67 8.10 -16.30
C LEU A 68 7.55 8.25 -17.55
N GLU A 69 7.50 9.36 -18.27
CA GLU A 69 8.48 9.71 -19.33
C GLU A 69 9.81 10.19 -18.72
N GLN A 70 9.79 10.61 -17.47
CA GLN A 70 11.00 11.01 -16.73
C GLN A 70 11.69 9.77 -16.18
N GLU A 71 12.97 9.63 -16.48
CA GLU A 71 13.78 8.53 -15.99
C GLU A 71 13.84 8.50 -14.46
N GLY A 72 13.80 7.32 -13.87
CA GLY A 72 13.87 7.13 -12.42
C GLY A 72 12.57 7.38 -11.66
N THR A 73 11.44 7.62 -12.34
CA THR A 73 10.13 7.75 -11.72
C THR A 73 9.35 6.44 -11.73
N GLU A 74 8.53 6.24 -10.72
CA GLU A 74 7.64 5.09 -10.59
C GLU A 74 6.26 5.49 -10.08
N ILE A 75 5.28 4.61 -10.29
CA ILE A 75 3.99 4.65 -9.62
C ILE A 75 3.92 3.48 -8.67
N ARG A 76 3.68 3.81 -7.40
CA ARG A 76 3.55 2.85 -6.32
C ARG A 76 2.11 2.77 -5.86
N ALA A 77 1.60 1.54 -5.75
CA ALA A 77 0.27 1.27 -5.23
C ALA A 77 0.32 0.79 -3.78
N ILE A 78 -0.60 1.27 -2.97
CA ILE A 78 -0.84 0.85 -1.59
C ILE A 78 -2.19 0.14 -1.56
N PRO A 79 -2.24 -1.20 -1.46
CA PRO A 79 -3.49 -1.94 -1.31
C PRO A 79 -4.19 -1.55 -0.01
N ALA A 80 -5.51 -1.44 -0.05
CA ALA A 80 -6.36 -1.11 1.08
C ALA A 80 -7.56 -2.06 1.14
N PRO A 81 -7.39 -3.30 1.65
CA PRO A 81 -8.47 -4.23 1.85
C PRO A 81 -9.57 -3.60 2.71
N THR A 82 -10.84 -3.75 2.31
CA THR A 82 -12.01 -3.13 2.94
C THR A 82 -12.08 -1.59 2.89
N GLY A 83 -11.11 -0.95 2.19
CA GLY A 83 -11.02 0.51 2.07
C GLY A 83 -11.88 1.12 0.95
N GLY A 84 -12.79 0.36 0.34
CA GLY A 84 -13.54 0.73 -0.86
C GLY A 84 -14.65 1.77 -0.66
N SER A 85 -14.64 2.54 0.41
CA SER A 85 -15.60 3.63 0.60
C SER A 85 -15.04 4.96 0.08
N ARG A 86 -15.86 5.72 -0.65
CA ARG A 86 -15.47 7.04 -1.16
C ARG A 86 -15.01 7.97 -0.03
N LYS A 87 -15.70 7.94 1.10
CA LYS A 87 -15.36 8.77 2.27
C LYS A 87 -13.96 8.47 2.80
N PHE A 88 -13.57 7.21 2.83
CA PHE A 88 -12.22 6.81 3.22
C PHE A 88 -11.18 7.25 2.19
N CYS A 89 -11.46 7.04 0.90
CA CYS A 89 -10.57 7.47 -0.18
C CYS A 89 -10.33 8.98 -0.18
N ASP A 90 -11.38 9.78 0.05
CA ASP A 90 -11.26 11.24 0.13
C ASP A 90 -10.44 11.67 1.36
N ARG A 91 -10.55 10.98 2.51
CA ARG A 91 -9.69 11.24 3.68
C ARG A 91 -8.22 10.94 3.39
N MET A 92 -7.94 9.84 2.71
CA MET A 92 -6.57 9.48 2.36
C MET A 92 -5.95 10.47 1.35
N ASN A 93 -6.75 10.98 0.41
CA ASN A 93 -6.31 12.04 -0.47
C ASN A 93 -5.99 13.33 0.31
N ALA A 94 -6.83 13.72 1.26
CA ALA A 94 -6.58 14.86 2.15
C ALA A 94 -5.34 14.66 3.04
N PHE A 95 -5.09 13.44 3.50
CA PHE A 95 -3.85 13.08 4.20
C PHE A 95 -2.62 13.37 3.33
N ALA A 96 -2.61 12.89 2.07
CA ALA A 96 -1.50 13.11 1.15
C ALA A 96 -1.23 14.62 0.91
N GLN A 97 -2.28 15.43 0.81
CA GLN A 97 -2.15 16.88 0.68
C GLN A 97 -1.53 17.54 1.93
N LYS A 98 -1.86 17.08 3.12
CA LYS A 98 -1.23 17.53 4.36
C LYS A 98 0.25 17.15 4.45
N GLU A 99 0.63 16.03 3.84
CA GLU A 99 2.01 15.58 3.71
C GLU A 99 2.80 16.31 2.61
N GLY A 100 2.21 17.31 1.97
CA GLY A 100 2.85 18.16 0.96
C GLY A 100 2.79 17.63 -0.47
N LEU A 101 2.00 16.57 -0.72
CA LEU A 101 1.74 16.08 -2.07
C LEU A 101 0.56 16.81 -2.70
N PRO A 102 0.46 16.87 -4.04
CA PRO A 102 -0.72 17.43 -4.72
C PRO A 102 -2.00 16.63 -4.44
N GLY A 103 -1.85 15.38 -4.03
CA GLY A 103 -2.91 14.44 -3.70
C GLY A 103 -2.43 13.00 -3.85
N MET A 104 -3.34 12.06 -3.60
CA MET A 104 -3.11 10.64 -3.80
C MET A 104 -4.24 10.09 -4.67
N GLY A 105 -3.89 9.57 -5.86
CA GLY A 105 -4.87 8.92 -6.73
C GLY A 105 -5.44 7.68 -6.07
N TYR A 106 -6.67 7.31 -6.41
CA TYR A 106 -7.25 6.08 -5.91
C TYR A 106 -8.17 5.40 -6.91
N ILE A 107 -8.31 4.09 -6.74
CA ILE A 107 -9.33 3.24 -7.35
C ILE A 107 -9.96 2.44 -6.22
N PHE A 108 -11.27 2.24 -6.26
CA PHE A 108 -11.95 1.27 -5.40
C PHE A 108 -12.88 0.39 -6.24
N TRP A 109 -13.07 -0.84 -5.78
CA TRP A 109 -13.90 -1.83 -6.47
C TRP A 109 -15.19 -2.05 -5.70
N ARG A 110 -16.29 -2.01 -6.41
CA ARG A 110 -17.62 -2.16 -5.83
C ARG A 110 -18.49 -3.05 -6.70
N GLU A 111 -19.58 -3.52 -6.13
CA GLU A 111 -20.65 -4.18 -6.88
C GLU A 111 -21.36 -3.16 -7.77
N GLY A 112 -21.43 -3.44 -9.08
CA GLY A 112 -22.15 -2.68 -10.07
C GLY A 112 -23.30 -3.48 -10.66
N GLU A 113 -24.07 -2.90 -11.58
CA GLU A 113 -25.24 -3.56 -12.19
C GLU A 113 -24.87 -4.82 -13.02
N SER A 114 -23.68 -4.86 -13.57
CA SER A 114 -23.18 -5.95 -14.42
C SER A 114 -22.06 -6.78 -13.77
N GLY A 115 -21.90 -6.69 -12.44
CA GLY A 115 -20.81 -7.30 -11.69
C GLY A 115 -19.88 -6.29 -11.06
N MET A 116 -18.67 -6.73 -10.71
CA MET A 116 -17.68 -5.84 -10.10
C MET A 116 -17.26 -4.72 -11.05
N GLU A 117 -17.25 -3.50 -10.55
CA GLU A 117 -16.76 -2.33 -11.28
C GLU A 117 -15.71 -1.55 -10.50
N ALA A 118 -14.74 -1.02 -11.24
CA ALA A 118 -13.75 -0.09 -10.70
C ALA A 118 -14.29 1.35 -10.75
N ALA A 119 -14.15 2.08 -9.66
CA ALA A 119 -14.56 3.47 -9.53
C ALA A 119 -13.45 4.34 -8.93
N GLY A 120 -13.61 5.64 -9.02
CA GLY A 120 -12.63 6.62 -8.56
C GLY A 120 -12.01 7.44 -9.67
N PRO A 121 -11.20 8.45 -9.33
CA PRO A 121 -10.66 9.40 -10.30
C PRO A 121 -9.77 8.75 -11.38
N LEU A 122 -9.01 7.71 -11.01
CA LEU A 122 -8.11 7.04 -11.94
C LEU A 122 -8.85 6.06 -12.85
N ALA A 123 -9.84 5.33 -12.32
CA ALA A 123 -10.52 4.26 -13.04
C ALA A 123 -11.11 4.71 -14.39
N LYS A 124 -11.76 5.88 -14.40
CA LYS A 124 -12.36 6.43 -15.62
C LYS A 124 -11.33 6.77 -16.71
N ASN A 125 -10.13 7.14 -16.33
CA ASN A 125 -9.10 7.61 -17.23
C ASN A 125 -8.21 6.49 -17.79
N ILE A 126 -8.00 5.42 -17.02
CA ILE A 126 -7.13 4.31 -17.45
C ILE A 126 -7.91 3.17 -18.13
N GLY A 127 -9.22 3.11 -17.90
CA GLY A 127 -10.12 2.14 -18.51
C GLY A 127 -10.20 0.79 -17.78
N PRO A 128 -11.18 -0.06 -18.14
CA PRO A 128 -11.49 -1.29 -17.40
C PRO A 128 -10.38 -2.35 -17.48
N GLU A 129 -9.71 -2.49 -18.60
CA GLU A 129 -8.62 -3.45 -18.78
C GLU A 129 -7.48 -3.22 -17.80
N ARG A 130 -7.04 -1.96 -17.66
CA ARG A 130 -5.94 -1.59 -16.78
C ARG A 130 -6.33 -1.63 -15.32
N THR A 131 -7.58 -1.25 -14.99
CA THR A 131 -8.07 -1.35 -13.61
C THR A 131 -8.20 -2.78 -13.17
N GLU A 132 -8.59 -3.70 -14.05
CA GLU A 132 -8.63 -5.13 -13.76
C GLU A 132 -7.24 -5.71 -13.55
N ALA A 133 -6.29 -5.40 -14.44
CA ALA A 133 -4.90 -5.85 -14.29
C ALA A 133 -4.26 -5.36 -12.98
N ILE A 134 -4.55 -4.13 -12.55
CA ILE A 134 -4.11 -3.61 -11.25
C ILE A 134 -4.76 -4.39 -10.10
N ARG A 135 -6.08 -4.66 -10.19
CA ARG A 135 -6.80 -5.43 -9.18
C ARG A 135 -6.20 -6.82 -8.98
N GLU A 136 -5.96 -7.52 -10.08
CA GLU A 136 -5.34 -8.86 -10.05
C GLU A 136 -3.92 -8.82 -9.48
N GLN A 137 -3.09 -7.86 -9.89
CA GLN A 137 -1.74 -7.72 -9.36
C GLN A 137 -1.72 -7.46 -7.87
N LEU A 138 -2.68 -6.68 -7.36
CA LEU A 138 -2.77 -6.31 -5.94
C LEU A 138 -3.59 -7.29 -5.09
N ASP A 139 -4.17 -8.32 -5.71
CA ASP A 139 -5.06 -9.32 -5.06
C ASP A 139 -6.23 -8.66 -4.30
N LEU A 140 -6.95 -7.77 -4.98
CA LEU A 140 -8.07 -7.00 -4.43
C LEU A 140 -9.40 -7.47 -4.98
N GLY A 141 -10.48 -7.18 -4.26
CA GLY A 141 -11.84 -7.55 -4.59
C GLY A 141 -12.88 -6.45 -4.38
N VAL A 142 -14.15 -6.84 -4.42
CA VAL A 142 -15.26 -5.94 -4.08
C VAL A 142 -15.13 -5.46 -2.64
N GLY A 143 -15.26 -4.16 -2.43
CA GLY A 143 -15.11 -3.53 -1.12
C GLY A 143 -13.70 -3.05 -0.82
N ASP A 144 -12.73 -3.33 -1.68
CA ASP A 144 -11.34 -2.91 -1.52
C ASP A 144 -11.02 -1.63 -2.30
N ALA A 145 -9.89 -1.02 -1.97
CA ALA A 145 -9.33 0.12 -2.68
C ALA A 145 -7.82 -0.02 -2.88
N ALA A 146 -7.28 0.78 -3.78
CA ALA A 146 -5.85 1.00 -3.91
C ALA A 146 -5.57 2.49 -4.03
N PHE A 147 -4.49 2.95 -3.40
CA PHE A 147 -4.01 4.31 -3.44
C PHE A 147 -2.70 4.38 -4.21
N PHE A 148 -2.50 5.47 -4.97
CA PHE A 148 -1.39 5.58 -5.92
C PHE A 148 -0.60 6.84 -5.67
N LEU A 149 0.71 6.68 -5.55
CA LEU A 149 1.70 7.74 -5.44
C LEU A 149 2.66 7.64 -6.62
N ALA A 150 2.99 8.78 -7.21
CA ALA A 150 3.86 8.85 -8.38
C ALA A 150 5.04 9.79 -8.10
N GLY A 151 6.24 9.40 -8.47
CA GLY A 151 7.45 10.20 -8.32
C GLY A 151 8.72 9.37 -8.21
N GLU A 152 9.80 10.00 -7.81
CA GLU A 152 11.05 9.30 -7.52
C GLU A 152 10.89 8.39 -6.29
N PRO A 153 11.41 7.13 -6.33
CA PRO A 153 11.28 6.16 -5.24
C PRO A 153 11.71 6.70 -3.88
N LYS A 154 12.82 7.44 -3.83
CA LYS A 154 13.35 8.00 -2.58
C LYS A 154 12.44 9.06 -1.96
N THR A 155 11.83 9.89 -2.80
CA THR A 155 10.93 10.96 -2.35
C THR A 155 9.57 10.42 -1.94
N CYS A 156 9.05 9.46 -2.70
CA CYS A 156 7.73 8.88 -2.46
C CYS A 156 7.72 7.86 -1.32
N ALA A 157 8.83 7.13 -1.08
CA ALA A 157 8.88 6.05 -0.11
C ALA A 157 8.42 6.47 1.29
N ALA A 158 8.92 7.58 1.81
CA ALA A 158 8.59 8.03 3.16
C ALA A 158 7.09 8.38 3.32
N VAL A 159 6.51 9.07 2.34
CA VAL A 159 5.08 9.42 2.37
C VAL A 159 4.23 8.17 2.17
N ALA A 160 4.62 7.28 1.24
CA ALA A 160 3.94 6.01 1.01
C ALA A 160 3.95 5.12 2.27
N GLY A 161 5.08 5.05 2.98
CA GLY A 161 5.19 4.32 4.24
C GLY A 161 4.28 4.88 5.35
N ARG A 162 4.20 6.21 5.49
CA ARG A 162 3.26 6.84 6.41
C ARG A 162 1.80 6.59 6.01
N ALA A 163 1.47 6.73 4.72
CA ALA A 163 0.15 6.42 4.20
C ALA A 163 -0.25 4.96 4.46
N ARG A 164 0.66 4.01 4.22
CA ARG A 164 0.49 2.59 4.55
C ARG A 164 0.11 2.39 6.02
N ASN A 165 0.82 3.06 6.94
CA ASN A 165 0.54 2.93 8.37
C ASN A 165 -0.82 3.53 8.75
N VAL A 166 -1.19 4.68 8.19
CA VAL A 166 -2.51 5.30 8.42
C VAL A 166 -3.62 4.41 7.88
N ILE A 167 -3.46 3.86 6.66
CA ILE A 167 -4.42 2.92 6.06
C ILE A 167 -4.57 1.68 6.94
N GLY A 168 -3.48 1.05 7.33
CA GLY A 168 -3.51 -0.13 8.18
C GLY A 168 -4.15 0.11 9.55
N GLY A 169 -3.94 1.28 10.13
CA GLY A 169 -4.53 1.68 11.40
C GLY A 169 -6.03 2.00 11.29
N GLU A 170 -6.45 2.79 10.29
CA GLU A 170 -7.87 3.16 10.10
C GLU A 170 -8.74 1.98 9.69
N LEU A 171 -8.17 1.01 8.97
CA LEU A 171 -8.88 -0.21 8.54
C LEU A 171 -8.73 -1.37 9.54
N ASP A 172 -8.11 -1.11 10.72
CA ASP A 172 -7.86 -2.10 11.78
C ASP A 172 -7.14 -3.38 11.30
N LEU A 173 -6.24 -3.23 10.33
CA LEU A 173 -5.45 -4.33 9.76
C LEU A 173 -4.23 -4.68 10.60
N THR A 174 -3.77 -3.76 11.46
CA THR A 174 -2.57 -3.94 12.28
C THR A 174 -2.86 -4.86 13.45
N GLN A 175 -2.19 -6.01 13.52
CA GLN A 175 -2.36 -7.01 14.58
C GLN A 175 -1.78 -6.49 15.90
N LYS A 176 -2.65 -6.19 16.88
CA LYS A 176 -2.27 -5.56 18.16
C LYS A 176 -1.72 -6.54 19.21
N ASP A 177 -2.03 -7.80 19.05
CA ASP A 177 -1.69 -8.92 19.93
C ASP A 177 -0.45 -9.72 19.45
N ARG A 178 0.34 -9.15 18.54
CA ARG A 178 1.48 -9.80 17.90
C ARG A 178 2.75 -8.99 18.06
N PHE A 179 3.87 -9.68 18.27
CA PHE A 179 5.22 -9.18 18.06
C PHE A 179 5.75 -9.74 16.74
N ALA A 180 6.17 -8.87 15.83
CA ALA A 180 6.74 -9.19 14.53
C ALA A 180 8.08 -8.46 14.38
N PHE A 181 9.14 -9.15 13.94
CA PHE A 181 10.50 -8.67 13.87
C PHE A 181 11.11 -8.83 12.47
#